data_99e8083200f2c04dcea01e6e8faedb29
#
_entry.id   99e8083200f2c04dcea01e6e8faedb29
#
_cell.length_a   1.000
_cell.length_b   1.000
_cell.length_c   1.000
_cell.angle_alpha   90.00
_cell.angle_beta   90.00
_cell.angle_gamma   90.00
#
_symmetry.space_group_name_H-M   'P 1'
#
loop_
_entity.id
_entity.type
_entity.pdbx_description
1 polymer ?
#
loop_
_entity_poly.entity_id
_entity_poly.type
_entity_poly.pdbx_seq_one_letter_code
_entity_poly.pdbx_strand_id
1 'polypeptide(L)'
;EADEKKKVLVIGAGPAGMEAAYVAKKRGHEVVLCEKSGEFGGLLRLAAVPIAKQELCKVIKFMARRLKNEGIEVRMNCEVTPEMLAGEFKDYEVVCSIGAKPKEIESFKQFKQTMTADDILAGRTFPGRKIVILGGGSVGCETADYLAPLINDLFPANRDVTILEMTPSLMTGEGGAAKSQLTQRLMRKG
;
A
#
# COMPACT_ATOMS: atom_id res chain seq x y z
N GLU A 1 -26.87 1.66 -15.58
CA GLU A 1 -27.50 1.29 -14.29
C GLU A 1 -27.57 -0.23 -14.19
N ALA A 2 -27.71 -0.76 -12.98
CA ALA A 2 -27.90 -2.19 -12.77
C ALA A 2 -29.37 -2.55 -12.98
N ASP A 3 -29.62 -3.75 -13.54
CA ASP A 3 -31.01 -4.23 -13.74
C ASP A 3 -31.73 -4.47 -12.41
N GLU A 4 -30.97 -4.79 -11.37
CA GLU A 4 -31.47 -5.02 -10.01
C GLU A 4 -30.60 -4.26 -8.99
N LYS A 5 -31.28 -3.49 -8.11
CA LYS A 5 -30.64 -2.77 -7.02
C LYS A 5 -30.31 -3.70 -5.86
N LYS A 6 -29.04 -3.76 -5.45
CA LYS A 6 -28.56 -4.59 -4.36
C LYS A 6 -27.96 -3.76 -3.22
N LYS A 7 -27.88 -4.36 -2.05
CA LYS A 7 -27.04 -3.89 -0.94
C LYS A 7 -25.65 -4.44 -1.11
N VAL A 8 -24.63 -3.59 -1.08
CA VAL A 8 -23.22 -3.99 -1.30
C VAL A 8 -22.39 -3.53 -0.12
N LEU A 9 -21.75 -4.49 0.54
CA LEU A 9 -20.72 -4.24 1.54
C LEU A 9 -19.34 -4.32 0.88
N VAL A 10 -18.56 -3.26 0.98
CA VAL A 10 -17.16 -3.25 0.57
C VAL A 10 -16.27 -3.27 1.81
N ILE A 11 -15.37 -4.26 1.92
CA ILE A 11 -14.47 -4.40 3.06
C ILE A 11 -13.07 -3.94 2.66
N GLY A 12 -12.61 -2.85 3.26
CA GLY A 12 -11.30 -2.23 3.02
C GLY A 12 -11.38 -0.98 2.14
N ALA A 13 -10.83 0.13 2.64
CA ALA A 13 -10.77 1.43 1.95
C ALA A 13 -9.41 1.69 1.26
N GLY A 14 -8.76 0.63 0.78
CA GLY A 14 -7.67 0.73 -0.19
C GLY A 14 -8.20 1.19 -1.56
N PRO A 15 -7.31 1.41 -2.56
CA PRO A 15 -7.73 1.86 -3.90
C PRO A 15 -8.80 0.97 -4.53
N ALA A 16 -8.65 -0.36 -4.43
CA ALA A 16 -9.60 -1.32 -4.98
C ALA A 16 -10.99 -1.18 -4.36
N GLY A 17 -11.06 -1.10 -3.01
CA GLY A 17 -12.33 -0.97 -2.30
C GLY A 17 -13.00 0.38 -2.55
N MET A 18 -12.24 1.47 -2.54
CA MET A 18 -12.78 2.79 -2.86
C MET A 18 -13.34 2.85 -4.29
N GLU A 19 -12.67 2.25 -5.27
CA GLU A 19 -13.18 2.20 -6.63
C GLU A 19 -14.41 1.30 -6.75
N ALA A 20 -14.38 0.11 -6.13
CA ALA A 20 -15.51 -0.81 -6.11
C ALA A 20 -16.77 -0.16 -5.50
N ALA A 21 -16.62 0.52 -4.36
CA ALA A 21 -17.71 1.23 -3.70
C ALA A 21 -18.28 2.35 -4.59
N TYR A 22 -17.40 3.14 -5.21
CA TYR A 22 -17.81 4.19 -6.13
C TYR A 22 -18.58 3.64 -7.34
N VAL A 23 -18.05 2.62 -8.01
CA VAL A 23 -18.67 2.01 -9.20
C VAL A 23 -20.02 1.37 -8.82
N ALA A 24 -20.09 0.63 -7.73
CA ALA A 24 -21.33 0.04 -7.25
C ALA A 24 -22.41 1.11 -7.00
N LYS A 25 -22.04 2.22 -6.35
CA LYS A 25 -22.94 3.35 -6.11
C LYS A 25 -23.42 4.00 -7.41
N LYS A 26 -22.50 4.23 -8.37
CA LYS A 26 -22.84 4.79 -9.69
C LYS A 26 -23.79 3.90 -10.49
N ARG A 27 -23.75 2.60 -10.26
CA ARG A 27 -24.69 1.64 -10.86
C ARG A 27 -26.04 1.58 -10.18
N GLY A 28 -26.25 2.31 -9.08
CA GLY A 28 -27.53 2.43 -8.38
C GLY A 28 -27.68 1.54 -7.16
N HIS A 29 -26.63 0.82 -6.73
CA HIS A 29 -26.65 -0.01 -5.53
C HIS A 29 -26.62 0.83 -4.23
N GLU A 30 -27.11 0.24 -3.15
CA GLU A 30 -26.90 0.75 -1.79
C GLU A 30 -25.55 0.24 -1.28
N VAL A 31 -24.64 1.15 -0.91
CA VAL A 31 -23.25 0.78 -0.62
C VAL A 31 -22.83 1.23 0.75
N VAL A 32 -22.28 0.30 1.53
CA VAL A 32 -21.55 0.56 2.76
C VAL A 32 -20.09 0.14 2.56
N LEU A 33 -19.15 0.99 2.94
CA LEU A 33 -17.72 0.69 2.94
C LEU A 33 -17.20 0.67 4.37
N CYS A 34 -16.63 -0.45 4.82
CA CYS A 34 -16.00 -0.59 6.12
C CYS A 34 -14.48 -0.64 5.99
N GLU A 35 -13.79 0.14 6.81
CA GLU A 35 -12.33 0.17 6.89
C GLU A 35 -11.89 0.01 8.35
N LYS A 36 -11.02 -0.96 8.61
CA LYS A 36 -10.52 -1.24 9.96
C LYS A 36 -9.67 -0.15 10.58
N SER A 37 -8.98 0.62 9.74
CA SER A 37 -8.18 1.79 10.18
C SER A 37 -9.01 3.08 10.15
N GLY A 38 -8.44 4.15 10.70
CA GLY A 38 -9.02 5.50 10.62
C GLY A 38 -8.72 6.25 9.32
N GLU A 39 -8.16 5.59 8.29
CA GLU A 39 -7.59 6.29 7.15
C GLU A 39 -7.82 5.57 5.82
N PHE A 40 -8.11 6.35 4.78
CA PHE A 40 -8.21 5.86 3.41
C PHE A 40 -6.84 5.51 2.81
N GLY A 41 -6.84 4.62 1.81
CA GLY A 41 -5.71 4.40 0.91
C GLY A 41 -4.96 3.09 1.11
N GLY A 42 -5.13 2.40 2.26
CA GLY A 42 -4.47 1.12 2.50
C GLY A 42 -2.96 1.17 2.23
N LEU A 43 -2.41 0.17 1.55
CA LEU A 43 -0.97 0.11 1.21
C LEU A 43 -0.51 1.22 0.25
N LEU A 44 -1.41 1.86 -0.50
CA LEU A 44 -1.02 3.00 -1.36
C LEU A 44 -0.46 4.17 -0.54
N ARG A 45 -0.84 4.30 0.73
CA ARG A 45 -0.26 5.29 1.66
C ARG A 45 1.22 5.05 1.87
N LEU A 46 1.63 3.79 2.06
CA LEU A 46 3.04 3.42 2.22
C LEU A 46 3.81 3.62 0.92
N ALA A 47 3.20 3.26 -0.22
CA ALA A 47 3.79 3.49 -1.53
C ALA A 47 3.99 5.00 -1.84
N ALA A 48 3.25 5.88 -1.18
CA ALA A 48 3.36 7.34 -1.34
C ALA A 48 4.43 7.99 -0.46
N VAL A 49 5.05 7.24 0.47
CA VAL A 49 6.07 7.78 1.39
C VAL A 49 7.35 8.22 0.68
N PRO A 50 7.92 7.45 -0.28
CA PRO A 50 9.08 7.90 -1.02
C PRO A 50 8.82 9.20 -1.77
N ILE A 51 9.78 10.14 -1.72
CA ILE A 51 9.66 11.50 -2.29
C ILE A 51 9.19 11.46 -3.75
N ALA A 52 9.72 10.54 -4.55
CA ALA A 52 9.36 10.39 -5.96
C ALA A 52 7.91 9.93 -6.20
N LYS A 53 7.17 9.54 -5.16
CA LYS A 53 5.82 8.98 -5.25
C LYS A 53 4.76 9.74 -4.44
N GLN A 54 5.09 10.86 -3.84
CA GLN A 54 4.16 11.64 -2.99
C GLN A 54 2.89 12.07 -3.72
N GLU A 55 2.93 12.18 -5.05
CA GLU A 55 1.75 12.45 -5.89
C GLU A 55 0.62 11.42 -5.69
N LEU A 56 0.94 10.19 -5.28
CA LEU A 56 -0.06 9.16 -4.96
C LEU A 56 -1.01 9.58 -3.83
N CYS A 57 -0.58 10.48 -2.94
CA CYS A 57 -1.46 11.06 -1.91
C CYS A 57 -2.65 11.82 -2.53
N LYS A 58 -2.46 12.44 -3.72
CA LYS A 58 -3.53 13.15 -4.43
C LYS A 58 -4.58 12.16 -4.95
N VAL A 59 -4.15 10.98 -5.39
CA VAL A 59 -5.04 9.91 -5.83
C VAL A 59 -5.94 9.46 -4.68
N ILE A 60 -5.36 9.19 -3.51
CA ILE A 60 -6.13 8.79 -2.31
C ILE A 60 -7.17 9.87 -1.96
N LYS A 61 -6.76 11.14 -1.92
CA LYS A 61 -7.65 12.27 -1.62
C LYS A 61 -8.77 12.41 -2.66
N PHE A 62 -8.45 12.20 -3.93
CA PHE A 62 -9.43 12.24 -5.02
C PHE A 62 -10.47 11.12 -4.86
N MET A 63 -10.03 9.88 -4.61
CA MET A 63 -10.93 8.74 -4.42
C MET A 63 -11.83 8.93 -3.20
N ALA A 64 -11.28 9.34 -2.06
CA ALA A 64 -12.05 9.61 -0.85
C ALA A 64 -13.12 10.71 -1.08
N ARG A 65 -12.76 11.77 -1.82
CA ARG A 65 -13.71 12.83 -2.19
C ARG A 65 -14.85 12.30 -3.06
N ARG A 66 -14.56 11.40 -4.01
CA ARG A 66 -15.60 10.78 -4.85
C ARG A 66 -16.62 10.03 -3.99
N LEU A 67 -16.16 9.22 -3.03
CA LEU A 67 -17.06 8.51 -2.11
C LEU A 67 -17.99 9.47 -1.36
N LYS A 68 -17.42 10.55 -0.83
CA LYS A 68 -18.18 11.59 -0.11
C LYS A 68 -19.21 12.27 -1.01
N ASN A 69 -18.82 12.64 -2.24
CA ASN A 69 -19.71 13.34 -3.18
C ASN A 69 -20.91 12.47 -3.62
N GLU A 70 -20.71 11.16 -3.70
CA GLU A 70 -21.80 10.20 -4.01
C GLU A 70 -22.62 9.80 -2.78
N GLY A 71 -22.32 10.34 -1.60
CA GLY A 71 -23.03 10.01 -0.37
C GLY A 71 -22.92 8.54 0.02
N ILE A 72 -21.75 7.92 -0.22
CA ILE A 72 -21.49 6.54 0.19
C ILE A 72 -21.25 6.51 1.69
N GLU A 73 -21.95 5.60 2.39
CA GLU A 73 -21.72 5.36 3.82
C GLU A 73 -20.33 4.74 4.02
N VAL A 74 -19.47 5.42 4.77
CA VAL A 74 -18.12 4.94 5.10
C VAL A 74 -17.98 4.82 6.61
N ARG A 75 -17.65 3.62 7.07
CA ARG A 75 -17.40 3.30 8.48
C ARG A 75 -15.91 3.08 8.68
N MET A 76 -15.25 4.06 9.26
CA MET A 76 -13.84 3.96 9.68
C MET A 76 -13.72 3.32 11.04
N ASN A 77 -12.52 2.74 11.35
CA ASN A 77 -12.27 1.98 12.56
C ASN A 77 -13.29 0.84 12.76
N CYS A 78 -13.72 0.24 11.64
CA CYS A 78 -14.71 -0.83 11.57
C CYS A 78 -14.08 -2.06 10.93
N GLU A 79 -13.63 -2.99 11.76
CA GLU A 79 -13.16 -4.30 11.31
C GLU A 79 -14.36 -5.24 11.18
N VAL A 80 -14.67 -5.63 9.94
CA VAL A 80 -15.81 -6.52 9.67
C VAL A 80 -15.48 -7.93 10.16
N THR A 81 -16.33 -8.45 11.03
CA THR A 81 -16.21 -9.80 11.60
C THR A 81 -17.19 -10.79 10.97
N PRO A 82 -16.97 -12.11 11.11
CA PRO A 82 -17.93 -13.12 10.67
C PRO A 82 -19.32 -12.94 11.26
N GLU A 83 -19.42 -12.50 12.52
CA GLU A 83 -20.70 -12.25 13.19
C GLU A 83 -21.45 -11.09 12.55
N MET A 84 -20.77 -10.02 12.15
CA MET A 84 -21.37 -8.91 11.40
C MET A 84 -21.89 -9.37 10.03
N LEU A 85 -21.15 -10.25 9.33
CA LEU A 85 -21.59 -10.82 8.06
C LEU A 85 -22.84 -11.70 8.23
N ALA A 86 -22.90 -12.48 9.30
CA ALA A 86 -24.05 -13.33 9.60
C ALA A 86 -25.27 -12.55 10.16
N GLY A 87 -25.05 -11.36 10.72
CA GLY A 87 -26.05 -10.51 11.34
C GLY A 87 -26.42 -9.30 10.48
N GLU A 88 -25.78 -8.16 10.75
CA GLU A 88 -26.09 -6.87 10.13
C GLU A 88 -26.00 -6.89 8.58
N PHE A 89 -24.99 -7.59 8.05
CA PHE A 89 -24.71 -7.62 6.62
C PHE A 89 -25.16 -8.92 5.91
N LYS A 90 -26.03 -9.72 6.54
CA LYS A 90 -26.48 -11.02 6.00
C LYS A 90 -27.12 -10.93 4.60
N ASP A 91 -27.73 -9.80 4.29
CA ASP A 91 -28.43 -9.55 3.02
C ASP A 91 -27.59 -8.69 2.04
N TYR A 92 -26.29 -8.53 2.32
CA TYR A 92 -25.37 -7.76 1.47
C TYR A 92 -24.54 -8.67 0.58
N GLU A 93 -24.37 -8.24 -0.67
CA GLU A 93 -23.30 -8.76 -1.52
C GLU A 93 -21.95 -8.21 -1.04
N VAL A 94 -20.97 -9.08 -0.83
CA VAL A 94 -19.69 -8.69 -0.23
C VAL A 94 -18.60 -8.54 -1.27
N VAL A 95 -17.94 -7.38 -1.30
CA VAL A 95 -16.71 -7.13 -2.06
C VAL A 95 -15.54 -7.09 -1.09
N CYS A 96 -14.70 -8.12 -1.11
CA CYS A 96 -13.53 -8.23 -0.25
C CYS A 96 -12.33 -7.52 -0.88
N SER A 97 -11.86 -6.42 -0.27
CA SER A 97 -10.76 -5.57 -0.73
C SER A 97 -9.72 -5.32 0.37
N ILE A 98 -9.48 -6.33 1.21
CA ILE A 98 -8.63 -6.23 2.42
C ILE A 98 -7.13 -6.11 2.14
N GLY A 99 -6.72 -6.13 0.86
CA GLY A 99 -5.32 -5.99 0.45
C GLY A 99 -4.48 -7.23 0.71
N ALA A 100 -3.17 -7.03 0.84
CA ALA A 100 -2.20 -8.09 1.09
C ALA A 100 -1.32 -7.74 2.30
N LYS A 101 -0.65 -8.75 2.84
CA LYS A 101 0.39 -8.59 3.87
C LYS A 101 1.73 -9.04 3.30
N PRO A 102 2.86 -8.48 3.75
CA PRO A 102 4.17 -9.00 3.42
C PRO A 102 4.27 -10.49 3.74
N LYS A 103 4.88 -11.25 2.83
CA LYS A 103 5.14 -12.68 3.08
C LYS A 103 6.23 -12.80 4.14
N GLU A 104 5.94 -13.50 5.22
CA GLU A 104 6.95 -13.86 6.20
C GLU A 104 7.84 -14.97 5.64
N ILE A 105 9.15 -14.80 5.74
CA ILE A 105 10.13 -15.81 5.34
C ILE A 105 10.65 -16.46 6.61
N GLU A 106 10.29 -17.72 6.82
CA GLU A 106 10.55 -18.46 8.07
C GLU A 106 12.03 -18.46 8.47
N SER A 107 12.93 -18.61 7.48
CA SER A 107 14.38 -18.63 7.72
C SER A 107 14.93 -17.30 8.27
N PHE A 108 14.19 -16.21 8.16
CA PHE A 108 14.62 -14.90 8.69
C PHE A 108 14.06 -14.57 10.05
N LYS A 109 13.07 -15.32 10.56
CA LYS A 109 12.52 -15.11 11.91
C LYS A 109 13.55 -15.25 13.03
N GLN A 110 14.60 -16.01 12.80
CA GLN A 110 15.72 -16.15 13.76
C GLN A 110 16.54 -14.86 13.94
N PHE A 111 16.46 -13.91 13.01
CA PHE A 111 17.22 -12.66 13.10
C PHE A 111 16.36 -11.57 13.77
N LYS A 112 16.72 -11.21 15.00
CA LYS A 112 15.98 -10.21 15.81
C LYS A 112 15.91 -8.81 15.17
N GLN A 113 16.77 -8.51 14.19
CA GLN A 113 16.87 -7.21 13.53
C GLN A 113 16.14 -7.17 12.18
N THR A 114 15.34 -8.19 11.87
CA THR A 114 14.56 -8.19 10.63
C THR A 114 13.40 -7.21 10.74
N MET A 115 13.26 -6.36 9.72
CA MET A 115 12.20 -5.36 9.60
C MET A 115 11.51 -5.53 8.25
N THR A 116 10.22 -5.27 8.17
CA THR A 116 9.54 -5.22 6.87
C THR A 116 9.67 -3.82 6.25
N ALA A 117 9.61 -3.75 4.92
CA ALA A 117 9.55 -2.48 4.20
C ALA A 117 8.34 -1.65 4.66
N ASP A 118 7.20 -2.32 4.91
CA ASP A 118 5.98 -1.68 5.41
C ASP A 118 6.19 -1.00 6.77
N ASP A 119 6.93 -1.63 7.69
CA ASP A 119 7.22 -1.04 9.00
C ASP A 119 8.13 0.19 8.91
N ILE A 120 9.11 0.12 8.02
CA ILE A 120 10.04 1.22 7.76
C ILE A 120 9.29 2.40 7.12
N LEU A 121 8.51 2.16 6.06
CA LEU A 121 7.76 3.20 5.37
C LEU A 121 6.64 3.79 6.23
N ALA A 122 6.06 2.98 7.12
CA ALA A 122 5.08 3.48 8.09
C ALA A 122 5.70 4.22 9.28
N GLY A 123 7.04 4.27 9.39
CA GLY A 123 7.72 4.88 10.53
C GLY A 123 7.57 4.13 11.85
N ARG A 124 7.19 2.84 11.80
CA ARG A 124 7.06 1.99 12.99
C ARG A 124 8.40 1.46 13.50
N THR A 125 9.37 1.35 12.60
CA THR A 125 10.75 0.95 12.91
C THR A 125 11.76 1.82 12.18
N PHE A 126 12.96 1.93 12.74
CA PHE A 126 14.03 2.74 12.18
C PHE A 126 15.28 1.86 12.01
N PRO A 127 15.76 1.62 10.79
CA PRO A 127 16.96 0.85 10.56
C PRO A 127 18.21 1.64 10.99
N GLY A 128 19.27 0.90 11.35
CA GLY A 128 20.58 1.46 11.66
C GLY A 128 21.34 1.98 10.44
N ARG A 129 22.67 2.09 10.58
CA ARG A 129 23.53 2.62 9.50
C ARG A 129 23.80 1.61 8.39
N LYS A 130 24.02 0.33 8.72
CA LYS A 130 24.26 -0.75 7.76
C LYS A 130 22.96 -1.52 7.55
N ILE A 131 22.48 -1.53 6.32
CA ILE A 131 21.19 -2.08 5.95
C ILE A 131 21.39 -3.07 4.81
N VAL A 132 20.85 -4.26 4.97
CA VAL A 132 20.76 -5.24 3.88
C VAL A 132 19.29 -5.43 3.54
N ILE A 133 18.92 -5.18 2.30
CA ILE A 133 17.59 -5.39 1.76
C ILE A 133 17.58 -6.73 1.01
N LEU A 134 16.69 -7.62 1.43
CA LEU A 134 16.53 -8.93 0.83
C LEU A 134 15.42 -8.88 -0.22
N GLY A 135 15.82 -9.03 -1.48
CA GLY A 135 14.96 -8.94 -2.66
C GLY A 135 15.06 -7.60 -3.38
N GLY A 136 15.45 -7.65 -4.63
CA GLY A 136 15.60 -6.50 -5.54
C GLY A 136 14.40 -6.29 -6.46
N GLY A 137 13.20 -6.71 -6.04
CA GLY A 137 11.94 -6.33 -6.71
C GLY A 137 11.60 -4.86 -6.49
N SER A 138 10.45 -4.41 -7.00
CA SER A 138 10.02 -3.00 -6.90
C SER A 138 10.03 -2.49 -5.47
N VAL A 139 9.47 -3.23 -4.51
CA VAL A 139 9.40 -2.83 -3.10
C VAL A 139 10.79 -2.68 -2.49
N GLY A 140 11.69 -3.65 -2.72
CA GLY A 140 13.05 -3.60 -2.21
C GLY A 140 13.85 -2.43 -2.78
N CYS A 141 13.76 -2.22 -4.09
CA CYS A 141 14.44 -1.11 -4.76
C CYS A 141 13.89 0.26 -4.32
N GLU A 142 12.59 0.41 -4.14
CA GLU A 142 11.96 1.63 -3.63
C GLU A 142 12.33 1.91 -2.17
N THR A 143 12.41 0.85 -1.35
CA THR A 143 12.87 0.97 0.04
C THR A 143 14.34 1.36 0.09
N ALA A 144 15.18 0.80 -0.79
CA ALA A 144 16.58 1.20 -0.92
C ALA A 144 16.71 2.68 -1.32
N ASP A 145 15.96 3.10 -2.34
CA ASP A 145 15.93 4.50 -2.79
C ASP A 145 15.48 5.47 -1.68
N TYR A 146 14.51 5.04 -0.86
CA TYR A 146 14.05 5.82 0.30
C TYR A 146 15.10 5.90 1.42
N LEU A 147 15.84 4.82 1.68
CA LEU A 147 16.80 4.73 2.78
C LEU A 147 18.19 5.26 2.42
N ALA A 148 18.60 5.14 1.16
CA ALA A 148 19.91 5.59 0.71
C ALA A 148 20.01 7.12 0.70
N PRO A 149 21.12 7.70 1.20
CA PRO A 149 21.31 9.14 1.25
C PRO A 149 21.38 9.72 -0.17
N LEU A 150 20.92 10.96 -0.33
CA LEU A 150 21.23 11.76 -1.52
C LEU A 150 22.68 12.29 -1.38
N ILE A 151 23.44 12.25 -2.46
CA ILE A 151 24.87 12.67 -2.47
C ILE A 151 25.04 14.14 -2.02
N ASN A 152 23.99 14.95 -2.11
CA ASN A 152 23.99 16.38 -1.81
C ASN A 152 23.21 16.76 -0.53
N ASP A 153 22.82 15.78 0.31
CA ASP A 153 22.16 16.08 1.57
C ASP A 153 23.12 16.80 2.52
N LEU A 154 22.71 17.99 2.98
CA LEU A 154 23.44 18.76 4.03
C LEU A 154 23.60 17.96 5.33
N PHE A 155 22.78 16.96 5.54
CA PHE A 155 22.85 15.98 6.63
C PHE A 155 22.77 14.57 6.06
N PRO A 156 23.84 14.02 5.48
CA PRO A 156 23.81 12.67 4.96
C PRO A 156 23.48 11.74 6.13
N ALA A 157 22.31 11.12 6.06
CA ALA A 157 22.09 9.91 6.85
C ALA A 157 23.16 8.93 6.38
N ASN A 158 24.25 8.79 7.13
CA ASN A 158 25.45 8.04 6.78
C ASN A 158 25.09 6.54 6.80
N ARG A 159 24.21 6.13 5.86
CA ARG A 159 23.68 4.78 5.71
C ARG A 159 24.35 4.09 4.55
N ASP A 160 24.73 2.86 4.80
CA ASP A 160 25.27 1.92 3.83
C ASP A 160 24.15 0.92 3.51
N VAL A 161 23.60 0.98 2.30
CA VAL A 161 22.43 0.20 1.90
C VAL A 161 22.82 -0.77 0.79
N THR A 162 22.72 -2.05 1.08
CA THR A 162 23.01 -3.12 0.12
C THR A 162 21.74 -3.88 -0.23
N ILE A 163 21.51 -4.12 -1.53
CA ILE A 163 20.42 -4.99 -2.02
C ILE A 163 21.00 -6.35 -2.36
N LEU A 164 20.42 -7.41 -1.80
CA LEU A 164 20.71 -8.79 -2.20
C LEU A 164 19.55 -9.31 -3.06
N GLU A 165 19.86 -9.67 -4.30
CA GLU A 165 18.91 -10.21 -5.27
C GLU A 165 19.44 -11.51 -5.84
N MET A 166 18.57 -12.52 -5.94
CA MET A 166 18.95 -13.86 -6.43
C MET A 166 18.89 -13.96 -7.97
N THR A 167 18.19 -13.04 -8.62
CA THR A 167 18.14 -12.97 -10.08
C THR A 167 19.24 -12.06 -10.64
N PRO A 168 19.63 -12.22 -11.92
CA PRO A 168 20.73 -11.43 -12.51
C PRO A 168 20.48 -9.93 -12.60
N SER A 169 19.24 -9.46 -12.40
CA SER A 169 18.90 -8.04 -12.50
C SER A 169 17.86 -7.64 -11.48
N LEU A 170 17.92 -6.37 -11.05
CA LEU A 170 16.87 -5.78 -10.21
C LEU A 170 15.56 -5.65 -11.00
N MET A 171 14.43 -5.73 -10.27
CA MET A 171 13.08 -5.57 -10.81
C MET A 171 12.83 -6.45 -12.04
N THR A 172 13.23 -7.73 -11.96
CA THR A 172 12.98 -8.71 -13.02
C THR A 172 11.48 -8.85 -13.26
N GLY A 173 11.06 -8.80 -14.54
CA GLY A 173 9.65 -8.83 -14.92
C GLY A 173 8.95 -7.47 -14.90
N GLU A 174 9.54 -6.46 -14.32
CA GLU A 174 9.07 -5.08 -14.39
C GLU A 174 9.55 -4.40 -15.67
N GLY A 175 8.74 -3.54 -16.23
CA GLY A 175 9.05 -2.82 -17.47
C GLY A 175 8.80 -1.32 -17.37
N GLY A 176 9.19 -0.61 -18.43
CA GLY A 176 8.83 0.79 -18.65
C GLY A 176 9.69 1.83 -17.93
N ALA A 177 9.22 3.07 -18.03
CA ALA A 177 9.94 4.26 -17.55
C ALA A 177 10.18 4.25 -16.03
N ALA A 178 9.26 3.69 -15.25
CA ALA A 178 9.38 3.65 -13.79
C ALA A 178 10.59 2.84 -13.34
N LYS A 179 10.82 1.66 -13.94
CA LYS A 179 12.01 0.83 -13.69
C LYS A 179 13.30 1.59 -14.04
N SER A 180 13.34 2.19 -15.23
CA SER A 180 14.51 2.94 -15.69
C SER A 180 14.84 4.10 -14.76
N GLN A 181 13.86 4.89 -14.36
CA GLN A 181 14.04 6.02 -13.45
C GLN A 181 14.51 5.59 -12.06
N LEU A 182 13.93 4.52 -11.50
CA LEU A 182 14.32 4.01 -10.19
C LEU A 182 15.75 3.46 -10.23
N THR A 183 16.10 2.69 -11.26
CA THR A 183 17.47 2.18 -11.46
C THR A 183 18.48 3.32 -11.55
N GLN A 184 18.18 4.38 -12.32
CA GLN A 184 19.06 5.55 -12.41
C GLN A 184 19.24 6.27 -11.07
N ARG A 185 18.17 6.38 -10.26
CA ARG A 185 18.29 6.97 -8.91
C ARG A 185 19.18 6.13 -8.00
N LEU A 186 18.99 4.81 -8.01
CA LEU A 186 19.82 3.89 -7.23
C LEU A 186 21.30 4.00 -7.64
N MET A 187 21.62 3.99 -8.94
CA MET A 187 22.98 4.14 -9.45
C MET A 187 23.64 5.49 -9.04
N ARG A 188 22.84 6.56 -8.91
CA ARG A 188 23.37 7.87 -8.47
C ARG A 188 23.66 7.93 -6.97
N LYS A 189 23.09 7.00 -6.21
CA LYS A 189 23.27 6.93 -4.76
C LYS A 189 24.40 5.98 -4.32
N GLY A 190 24.91 5.19 -5.25
CA GLY A 190 26.01 4.22 -5.06
C GLY A 190 25.48 2.83 -4.89
#